data_c19bd16312fe9bc9edcbf87fa10c299e
#
_entry.id   c19bd16312fe9bc9edcbf87fa10c299e
#
_cell.length_a   1.000
_cell.length_b   1.000
_cell.length_c   1.000
_cell.angle_alpha   90.00
_cell.angle_beta   90.00
_cell.angle_gamma   90.00
#
_symmetry.space_group_name_H-M   'P 1'
#
loop_
_entity.id
_entity.type
_entity.pdbx_description
1 polymer ?
#
loop_
_entity_poly.entity_id
_entity_poly.type
_entity_poly.pdbx_seq_one_letter_code
_entity_poly.pdbx_strand_id
1 'polypeptide(L)'
;MGLGEAVRELPREFRGELPRGISKAEAFCAGCLVVEGSKYTDEPNEAERLSKEPAFALWPLVILHDDAGVAQSVSNFLWSTWTRFEPASDIYAAETNVMRHHLAYKPPIVIDARKKPTLPDELIVRDDIRQLVDRRWREYFPS
;
A
#
# COMPACT_ATOMS: atom_id res chain seq x y z
N MET A 1 -16.58 -10.99 30.25
CA MET A 1 -16.38 -10.19 29.02
C MET A 1 -15.18 -9.30 29.26
N GLY A 2 -14.04 -9.62 28.68
CA GLY A 2 -12.89 -8.72 28.70
C GLY A 2 -13.24 -7.49 27.89
N LEU A 3 -13.23 -6.33 28.54
CA LEU A 3 -13.20 -5.06 27.85
C LEU A 3 -11.94 -5.07 26.97
N GLY A 4 -12.09 -4.86 25.68
CA GLY A 4 -10.96 -4.82 24.76
C GLY A 4 -9.88 -3.89 25.26
N GLU A 5 -8.62 -4.18 24.95
CA GLU A 5 -7.51 -3.27 25.24
C GLU A 5 -7.85 -1.87 24.70
N ALA A 6 -7.47 -0.83 25.47
CA ALA A 6 -7.66 0.53 25.05
C ALA A 6 -7.07 0.72 23.64
N VAL A 7 -7.84 1.31 22.73
CA VAL A 7 -7.38 1.63 21.39
C VAL A 7 -6.17 2.55 21.54
N ARG A 8 -4.99 2.08 21.15
CA ARG A 8 -3.78 2.91 21.15
C ARG A 8 -3.96 4.03 20.14
N GLU A 9 -3.47 5.21 20.48
CA GLU A 9 -3.41 6.30 19.52
C GLU A 9 -2.54 5.87 18.32
N LEU A 10 -3.10 5.96 17.12
CA LEU A 10 -2.42 5.56 15.91
C LEU A 10 -1.42 6.64 15.47
N PRO A 11 -0.20 6.26 15.05
CA PRO A 11 0.79 7.20 14.56
C PRO A 11 0.27 7.92 13.30
N ARG A 12 0.60 9.21 13.19
CA ARG A 12 0.23 10.07 12.05
C ARG A 12 1.43 10.52 11.24
N GLU A 13 2.63 10.28 11.75
CA GLU A 13 3.89 10.70 11.16
C GLU A 13 4.96 9.66 11.48
N PHE A 14 5.79 9.32 10.51
CA PHE A 14 6.94 8.46 10.74
C PHE A 14 8.10 9.28 11.30
N ARG A 15 8.63 8.87 12.46
CA ARG A 15 9.71 9.56 13.20
C ARG A 15 10.85 8.62 13.55
N GLY A 16 11.17 7.69 12.71
CA GLY A 16 12.25 6.73 12.93
C GLY A 16 13.36 6.85 11.87
N GLU A 17 14.41 6.07 12.09
CA GLU A 17 15.36 5.81 11.01
C GLU A 17 14.73 4.89 9.99
N LEU A 18 14.95 5.19 8.71
CA LEU A 18 14.46 4.36 7.62
C LEU A 18 15.19 3.02 7.61
N PRO A 19 14.48 1.89 7.56
CA PRO A 19 15.12 0.59 7.44
C PRO A 19 15.91 0.45 6.14
N ARG A 20 16.84 -0.50 6.13
CA ARG A 20 17.62 -0.83 4.93
C ARG A 20 16.68 -1.07 3.74
N GLY A 21 16.99 -0.49 2.60
CA GLY A 21 16.25 -0.62 1.35
C GLY A 21 15.07 0.35 1.21
N ILE A 22 14.70 1.06 2.26
CA ILE A 22 13.64 2.06 2.23
C ILE A 22 14.24 3.44 2.03
N SER A 23 13.80 4.12 0.97
CA SER A 23 14.26 5.47 0.60
C SER A 23 13.39 6.57 1.20
N LYS A 24 12.10 6.29 1.42
CA LYS A 24 11.11 7.26 1.89
C LYS A 24 9.97 6.60 2.64
N ALA A 25 9.37 7.31 3.59
CA ALA A 25 8.17 6.90 4.30
C ALA A 25 7.22 8.10 4.47
N GLU A 26 5.97 7.93 4.07
CA GLU A 26 4.92 8.95 4.11
C GLU A 26 3.64 8.37 4.72
N ALA A 27 3.05 9.04 5.69
CA ALA A 27 1.78 8.61 6.25
C ALA A 27 0.63 8.97 5.29
N PHE A 28 -0.16 7.97 4.89
CA PHE A 28 -1.40 8.21 4.15
C PHE A 28 -2.52 8.67 5.09
N CYS A 29 -2.66 8.01 6.22
CA CYS A 29 -3.57 8.39 7.29
C CYS A 29 -3.06 7.81 8.63
N ALA A 30 -3.75 8.09 9.73
CA ALA A 30 -3.37 7.54 11.03
C ALA A 30 -3.30 6.00 10.97
N GLY A 31 -2.14 5.43 11.27
CA GLY A 31 -1.89 4.00 11.27
C GLY A 31 -1.62 3.36 9.90
N CYS A 32 -1.65 4.11 8.81
CA CYS A 32 -1.29 3.62 7.47
C CYS A 32 -0.07 4.38 6.93
N LEU A 33 1.04 3.67 6.74
CA LEU A 33 2.31 4.18 6.25
C LEU A 33 2.57 3.66 4.83
N VAL A 34 2.93 4.54 3.91
CA VAL A 34 3.45 4.16 2.59
C VAL A 34 4.97 4.28 2.63
N VAL A 35 5.66 3.24 2.24
CA VAL A 35 7.13 3.21 2.19
C VAL A 35 7.60 2.93 0.77
N GLU A 36 8.63 3.66 0.34
CA GLU A 36 9.26 3.48 -0.95
C GLU A 36 10.45 2.53 -0.81
N GLY A 37 10.31 1.35 -1.39
CA GLY A 37 11.30 0.29 -1.33
C GLY A 37 12.09 0.10 -2.61
N SER A 38 12.86 -0.97 -2.63
CA SER A 38 13.59 -1.45 -3.79
C SER A 38 12.62 -1.93 -4.87
N LYS A 39 13.06 -1.99 -6.14
CA LYS A 39 12.24 -2.63 -7.18
C LYS A 39 11.97 -4.08 -6.82
N TYR A 40 10.78 -4.57 -7.14
CA TYR A 40 10.39 -5.96 -6.86
C TYR A 40 11.38 -6.98 -7.43
N THR A 41 11.93 -6.73 -8.64
CA THR A 41 12.92 -7.59 -9.30
C THR A 41 14.23 -7.71 -8.54
N ASP A 42 14.60 -6.68 -7.77
CA ASP A 42 15.88 -6.62 -7.06
C ASP A 42 15.77 -7.23 -5.67
N GLU A 43 14.63 -7.04 -5.00
CA GLU A 43 14.35 -7.51 -3.64
C GLU A 43 12.90 -8.04 -3.52
N PRO A 44 12.58 -9.23 -4.08
CA PRO A 44 11.20 -9.76 -4.06
C PRO A 44 10.68 -10.03 -2.64
N ASN A 45 11.54 -10.35 -1.69
CA ASN A 45 11.17 -10.68 -0.30
C ASN A 45 11.16 -9.48 0.65
N GLU A 46 11.28 -8.27 0.13
CA GLU A 46 11.37 -7.06 0.97
C GLU A 46 10.14 -6.87 1.87
N ALA A 47 8.93 -7.11 1.36
CA ALA A 47 7.71 -6.98 2.14
C ALA A 47 7.66 -7.95 3.34
N GLU A 48 8.11 -9.19 3.17
CA GLU A 48 8.22 -10.14 4.27
C GLU A 48 9.22 -9.67 5.34
N ARG A 49 10.37 -9.16 4.91
CA ARG A 49 11.36 -8.58 5.82
C ARG A 49 10.80 -7.41 6.60
N LEU A 50 10.11 -6.50 5.94
CA LEU A 50 9.52 -5.30 6.55
C LEU A 50 8.40 -5.63 7.55
N SER A 51 7.69 -6.75 7.39
CA SER A 51 6.67 -7.17 8.37
C SER A 51 7.26 -7.51 9.75
N LYS A 52 8.57 -7.75 9.81
CA LYS A 52 9.32 -8.05 11.05
C LYS A 52 10.21 -6.88 11.49
N GLU A 53 10.10 -5.73 10.82
CA GLU A 53 10.96 -4.58 11.06
C GLU A 53 10.51 -3.78 12.30
N PRO A 54 11.38 -3.64 13.33
CA PRO A 54 11.02 -2.94 14.56
C PRO A 54 10.61 -1.48 14.35
N ALA A 55 11.16 -0.81 13.33
CA ALA A 55 10.83 0.57 13.00
C ALA A 55 9.34 0.76 12.65
N PHE A 56 8.66 -0.28 12.20
CA PHE A 56 7.25 -0.27 11.82
C PHE A 56 6.31 -0.86 12.87
N ALA A 57 6.81 -1.28 14.02
CA ALA A 57 6.02 -1.98 15.05
C ALA A 57 4.78 -1.21 15.55
N LEU A 58 4.78 0.11 15.45
CA LEU A 58 3.65 0.97 15.84
C LEU A 58 2.64 1.20 14.71
N TRP A 59 2.98 0.80 13.48
CA TRP A 59 2.14 1.00 12.30
C TRP A 59 1.32 -0.25 12.02
N PRO A 60 -0.02 -0.22 12.19
CA PRO A 60 -0.86 -1.39 11.90
C PRO A 60 -0.78 -1.83 10.45
N LEU A 61 -0.67 -0.89 9.52
CA LEU A 61 -0.64 -1.13 8.09
C LEU A 61 0.54 -0.39 7.44
N VAL A 62 1.34 -1.12 6.68
CA VAL A 62 2.44 -0.59 5.88
C VAL A 62 2.23 -1.02 4.43
N ILE A 63 2.27 -0.07 3.52
CA ILE A 63 2.18 -0.31 2.07
C ILE A 63 3.57 -0.13 1.48
N LEU A 64 4.16 -1.21 0.98
CA LEU A 64 5.40 -1.17 0.23
C LEU A 64 5.10 -0.82 -1.22
N HIS A 65 5.67 0.28 -1.71
CA HIS A 65 5.36 0.86 -3.01
C HIS A 65 6.64 1.31 -3.73
N ASP A 66 6.56 1.54 -5.06
CA ASP A 66 7.66 2.11 -5.85
C ASP A 66 7.80 3.64 -5.70
N ASP A 67 6.79 4.29 -5.15
CA ASP A 67 6.75 5.75 -4.92
C ASP A 67 5.90 6.06 -3.69
N ALA A 68 6.52 6.54 -2.63
CA ALA A 68 5.80 6.95 -1.42
C ALA A 68 4.96 8.22 -1.59
N GLY A 69 5.20 9.00 -2.63
CA GLY A 69 4.43 10.22 -2.95
C GLY A 69 2.95 9.95 -3.24
N VAL A 70 2.57 8.71 -3.58
CA VAL A 70 1.16 8.32 -3.76
C VAL A 70 0.33 8.55 -2.50
N ALA A 71 0.95 8.57 -1.32
CA ALA A 71 0.28 8.87 -0.05
C ALA A 71 -0.37 10.26 0.00
N GLN A 72 0.06 11.19 -0.84
CA GLN A 72 -0.46 12.57 -0.89
C GLN A 72 -1.76 12.70 -1.69
N SER A 73 -2.19 11.67 -2.40
CA SER A 73 -3.40 11.68 -3.22
C SER A 73 -4.22 10.42 -2.97
N VAL A 74 -5.44 10.58 -2.46
CA VAL A 74 -6.35 9.45 -2.20
C VAL A 74 -6.57 8.61 -3.45
N SER A 75 -6.82 9.24 -4.59
CA SER A 75 -7.04 8.53 -5.86
C SER A 75 -5.82 7.73 -6.29
N ASN A 76 -4.63 8.33 -6.23
CA ASN A 76 -3.39 7.67 -6.63
C ASN A 76 -3.06 6.51 -5.67
N PHE A 77 -3.20 6.73 -4.37
CA PHE A 77 -2.98 5.71 -3.37
C PHE A 77 -3.91 4.49 -3.58
N LEU A 78 -5.22 4.73 -3.67
CA LEU A 78 -6.18 3.65 -3.85
C LEU A 78 -5.96 2.93 -5.18
N TRP A 79 -5.79 3.67 -6.26
CA TRP A 79 -5.59 3.07 -7.58
C TRP A 79 -4.31 2.23 -7.62
N SER A 80 -3.14 2.81 -7.33
CA SER A 80 -1.86 2.10 -7.47
C SER A 80 -1.72 0.95 -6.48
N THR A 81 -2.20 1.09 -5.25
CA THR A 81 -2.12 0.03 -4.26
C THR A 81 -2.98 -1.17 -4.65
N TRP A 82 -4.28 -0.93 -4.95
CA TRP A 82 -5.23 -2.02 -5.12
C TRP A 82 -5.24 -2.63 -6.52
N THR A 83 -4.69 -1.97 -7.52
CA THR A 83 -4.47 -2.56 -8.85
C THR A 83 -3.20 -3.40 -8.96
N ARG A 84 -2.25 -3.23 -8.04
CA ARG A 84 -0.97 -3.97 -8.01
C ARG A 84 -0.92 -5.05 -6.94
N PHE A 85 -1.91 -5.12 -6.09
CA PHE A 85 -1.99 -6.01 -4.95
C PHE A 85 -2.69 -7.32 -5.33
N GLU A 86 -2.03 -8.45 -5.07
CA GLU A 86 -2.61 -9.80 -5.17
C GLU A 86 -2.87 -10.35 -3.76
N PRO A 87 -4.15 -10.42 -3.33
CA PRO A 87 -4.48 -10.81 -1.95
C PRO A 87 -3.93 -12.17 -1.51
N ALA A 88 -3.71 -13.07 -2.46
CA ALA A 88 -3.22 -14.41 -2.16
C ALA A 88 -1.74 -14.46 -1.81
N SER A 89 -0.95 -13.50 -2.28
CA SER A 89 0.53 -13.55 -2.20
C SER A 89 1.18 -12.33 -1.59
N ASP A 90 0.50 -11.19 -1.54
CA ASP A 90 1.13 -9.89 -1.25
C ASP A 90 0.83 -9.35 0.16
N ILE A 91 0.25 -10.17 1.04
CA ILE A 91 0.03 -9.82 2.44
C ILE A 91 1.06 -10.53 3.31
N TYR A 92 1.81 -9.74 4.06
CA TYR A 92 2.79 -10.21 5.03
C TYR A 92 2.46 -9.62 6.40
N ALA A 93 2.70 -10.36 7.46
CA ALA A 93 2.46 -9.90 8.82
C ALA A 93 3.59 -10.37 9.75
N ALA A 94 3.73 -9.70 10.89
CA ALA A 94 4.69 -10.11 11.91
C ALA A 94 4.45 -11.56 12.35
N GLU A 95 3.19 -11.93 12.53
CA GLU A 95 2.73 -13.29 12.79
C GLU A 95 1.40 -13.53 12.07
N THR A 96 1.19 -14.77 11.61
CA THR A 96 -0.08 -15.20 11.03
C THR A 96 -0.57 -16.43 11.76
N ASN A 97 -1.80 -16.39 12.23
CA ASN A 97 -2.46 -17.49 12.95
C ASN A 97 -3.79 -17.86 12.30
N VAL A 98 -4.23 -19.10 12.47
CA VAL A 98 -5.57 -19.52 12.07
C VAL A 98 -6.42 -19.65 13.33
N MET A 99 -7.45 -18.81 13.44
CA MET A 99 -8.41 -18.85 14.55
C MET A 99 -9.81 -19.13 14.02
N ARG A 100 -10.42 -20.23 14.46
CA ARG A 100 -11.79 -20.63 14.07
C ARG A 100 -12.00 -20.60 12.55
N HIS A 101 -11.05 -21.15 11.78
CA HIS A 101 -11.03 -21.18 10.30
C HIS A 101 -10.83 -19.80 9.62
N HIS A 102 -10.47 -18.76 10.37
CA HIS A 102 -10.13 -17.44 9.82
C HIS A 102 -8.64 -17.15 9.99
N LEU A 103 -8.05 -16.51 8.99
CA LEU A 103 -6.70 -15.98 9.11
C LEU A 103 -6.72 -14.75 10.03
N ALA A 104 -5.84 -14.74 11.01
CA ALA A 104 -5.61 -13.61 11.90
C ALA A 104 -4.16 -13.13 11.73
N TYR A 105 -4.01 -11.86 11.44
CA TYR A 105 -2.71 -11.20 11.22
C TYR A 105 -2.34 -10.33 12.42
N LYS A 106 -1.10 -10.47 12.90
CA LYS A 106 -0.55 -9.59 13.92
C LYS A 106 0.23 -8.46 13.25
N PRO A 107 -0.07 -7.18 13.55
CA PRO A 107 0.64 -6.03 12.99
C PRO A 107 2.14 -6.03 13.36
N PRO A 108 2.97 -5.38 12.53
CA PRO A 108 2.60 -4.69 11.29
C PRO A 108 2.14 -5.64 10.18
N ILE A 109 1.10 -5.24 9.47
CA ILE A 109 0.68 -5.90 8.23
C ILE A 109 1.31 -5.13 7.08
N VAL A 110 2.06 -5.81 6.22
CA VAL A 110 2.69 -5.22 5.04
C VAL A 110 1.99 -5.72 3.79
N ILE A 111 1.56 -4.79 2.94
CA ILE A 111 1.02 -5.07 1.61
C ILE A 111 2.08 -4.69 0.57
N ASP A 112 2.46 -5.63 -0.29
CA ASP A 112 3.37 -5.38 -1.40
C ASP A 112 2.60 -4.87 -2.63
N ALA A 113 2.59 -3.57 -2.81
CA ALA A 113 1.96 -2.87 -3.92
C ALA A 113 2.98 -2.34 -4.95
N ARG A 114 4.18 -2.92 -4.99
CA ARG A 114 5.17 -2.59 -6.02
C ARG A 114 4.77 -3.15 -7.37
N LYS A 115 5.26 -2.53 -8.44
CA LYS A 115 5.08 -3.04 -9.80
C LYS A 115 5.82 -4.38 -9.97
N LYS A 116 5.08 -5.43 -10.31
CA LYS A 116 5.61 -6.78 -10.52
C LYS A 116 5.67 -7.12 -12.00
N PRO A 117 6.60 -7.98 -12.45
CA PRO A 117 6.70 -8.39 -13.85
C PRO A 117 5.46 -9.12 -14.37
N THR A 118 4.68 -9.71 -13.47
CA THR A 118 3.45 -10.44 -13.81
C THR A 118 2.24 -9.52 -14.02
N LEU A 119 2.35 -8.24 -13.65
CA LEU A 119 1.27 -7.28 -13.86
C LEU A 119 1.25 -6.83 -15.32
N PRO A 120 0.05 -6.64 -15.89
CA PRO A 120 -0.07 -6.04 -17.22
C PRO A 120 0.53 -4.63 -17.22
N ASP A 121 0.88 -4.15 -18.42
CA ASP A 121 1.31 -2.77 -18.58
C ASP A 121 0.22 -1.81 -18.14
N GLU A 122 0.64 -0.68 -17.60
CA GLU A 122 -0.26 0.35 -17.10
C GLU A 122 -1.13 0.87 -18.26
N LEU A 123 -2.45 0.90 -18.04
CA LEU A 123 -3.38 1.46 -19.01
C LEU A 123 -3.16 2.97 -19.10
N ILE A 124 -2.39 3.37 -20.08
CA ILE A 124 -2.21 4.79 -20.41
C ILE A 124 -3.34 5.21 -21.32
N VAL A 125 -4.20 6.11 -20.83
CA VAL A 125 -5.22 6.73 -21.68
C VAL A 125 -4.51 7.62 -22.70
N ARG A 126 -4.56 7.23 -23.97
CA ARG A 126 -3.98 8.02 -25.06
C ARG A 126 -4.70 9.37 -25.14
N ASP A 127 -3.92 10.43 -25.41
CA ASP A 127 -4.48 11.79 -25.46
C ASP A 127 -5.57 11.95 -26.53
N ASP A 128 -5.44 11.25 -27.67
CA ASP A 128 -6.45 11.27 -28.74
C ASP A 128 -7.79 10.64 -28.27
N ILE A 129 -7.74 9.58 -27.48
CA ILE A 129 -8.92 8.95 -26.88
C ILE A 129 -9.53 9.85 -25.82
N ARG A 130 -8.71 10.47 -24.97
CA ARG A 130 -9.16 11.45 -23.97
C ARG A 130 -9.91 12.60 -24.60
N GLN A 131 -9.32 13.22 -25.63
CA GLN A 131 -9.96 14.30 -26.38
C GLN A 131 -11.26 13.87 -27.07
N LEU A 132 -11.31 12.63 -27.60
CA LEU A 132 -12.52 12.08 -28.20
C LEU A 132 -13.63 11.90 -27.15
N VAL A 133 -13.31 11.38 -25.98
CA VAL A 133 -14.25 11.21 -24.87
C VAL A 133 -14.76 12.56 -24.38
N ASP A 134 -13.87 13.53 -24.14
CA ASP A 134 -14.23 14.88 -23.68
C ASP A 134 -15.15 15.60 -24.67
N ARG A 135 -14.90 15.44 -25.98
CA ARG A 135 -15.77 16.01 -27.03
C ARG A 135 -17.15 15.36 -27.01
N ARG A 136 -17.21 14.01 -27.00
CA ARG A 136 -18.47 13.27 -26.99
C ARG A 136 -19.25 13.47 -25.70
N TRP A 137 -18.57 13.62 -24.59
CA TRP A 137 -19.19 13.92 -23.30
C TRP A 137 -20.04 15.19 -23.36
N ARG A 138 -19.50 16.25 -23.98
CA ARG A 138 -20.22 17.52 -24.19
C ARG A 138 -21.41 17.38 -25.14
N GLU A 139 -21.33 16.47 -26.10
CA GLU A 139 -22.46 16.18 -27.03
C GLU A 139 -23.62 15.47 -26.29
N TYR A 140 -23.29 14.55 -25.37
CA TYR A 140 -24.30 13.79 -24.63
C TYR A 140 -24.83 14.53 -23.39
N PHE A 141 -24.05 15.41 -22.81
CA PHE A 141 -24.37 16.16 -21.60
C PHE A 141 -24.12 17.66 -21.84
N PRO A 142 -24.93 18.32 -22.66
CA PRO A 142 -24.82 19.76 -22.84
C PRO A 142 -25.18 20.46 -21.53
N SER A 143 -24.27 21.36 -21.07
CA SER A 143 -24.42 22.17 -19.85
C SER A 143 -25.44 23.29 -20.02
#